data_9d028a2d51c7247ac20733b5d757500c
#
_entry.id   9d028a2d51c7247ac20733b5d757500c
#
_cell.length_a   1.000
_cell.length_b   1.000
_cell.length_c   1.000
_cell.angle_alpha   90.00
_cell.angle_beta   90.00
_cell.angle_gamma   90.00
#
_symmetry.space_group_name_H-M   'P 1'
#
loop_
_entity.id
_entity.type
_entity.pdbx_description
1 polymer ?
#
loop_
_entity_poly.entity_id
_entity_poly.type
_entity_poly.pdbx_seq_one_letter_code
_entity_poly.pdbx_strand_id
1 'polypeptide(L)'
;MVDIWPFHGTRPYNQDAKTLIAPSTDHLSIENIEIFRKNNYWNYLKVLNPVGQLKEKDSLTEAREHFNEMKDNDVIKKDSELNFYIYQIELGDHKQLGFLSLASVSDFEKNIIKPHEKI
;
A
#
# COMPACT_ATOMS: atom_id res chain seq x y z
N MET A 1 4.70 -4.07 27.92
CA MET A 1 4.10 -2.94 27.20
C MET A 1 4.59 -2.95 25.77
N VAL A 2 3.72 -2.69 24.81
CA VAL A 2 4.09 -2.61 23.38
C VAL A 2 4.86 -1.34 23.13
N ASP A 3 6.00 -1.44 22.43
CA ASP A 3 6.74 -0.29 21.96
C ASP A 3 6.32 0.04 20.53
N ILE A 4 5.87 1.28 20.33
CA ILE A 4 5.48 1.80 19.01
C ILE A 4 6.21 3.11 18.72
N TRP A 5 6.46 3.36 17.43
CA TRP A 5 7.15 4.57 16.97
C TRP A 5 6.45 5.19 15.78
N PRO A 6 6.52 6.53 15.67
CA PRO A 6 6.13 7.21 14.45
C PRO A 6 7.11 6.92 13.32
N PHE A 7 6.70 7.21 12.10
CA PHE A 7 7.54 7.03 10.91
C PHE A 7 7.24 8.06 9.83
N HIS A 8 8.10 8.11 8.82
CA HIS A 8 7.90 8.96 7.65
C HIS A 8 7.09 8.20 6.60
N GLY A 9 5.78 8.39 6.57
CA GLY A 9 4.91 7.75 5.60
C GLY A 9 5.07 8.33 4.21
N THR A 10 4.96 7.49 3.20
CA THR A 10 4.89 7.90 1.79
C THR A 10 3.44 7.92 1.35
N ARG A 11 2.96 9.06 0.86
CA ARG A 11 1.54 9.29 0.55
C ARG A 11 1.36 9.94 -0.82
N PRO A 12 0.16 9.84 -1.42
CA PRO A 12 -0.18 10.64 -2.61
C PRO A 12 0.06 12.12 -2.36
N TYR A 13 0.61 12.80 -3.36
CA TYR A 13 1.00 14.21 -3.23
C TYR A 13 0.32 15.09 -4.29
N ASN A 14 0.67 14.95 -5.56
CA ASN A 14 0.17 15.80 -6.64
C ASN A 14 -0.94 15.14 -7.47
N GLN A 15 -1.48 14.02 -7.01
CA GLN A 15 -2.50 13.27 -7.75
C GLN A 15 -3.74 13.08 -6.89
N ASP A 16 -4.88 12.94 -7.53
CA ASP A 16 -6.09 12.51 -6.84
C ASP A 16 -5.88 11.08 -6.32
N ALA A 17 -6.03 10.91 -5.02
CA ALA A 17 -5.85 9.62 -4.36
C ALA A 17 -6.70 8.51 -5.01
N LYS A 18 -7.88 8.83 -5.52
CA LYS A 18 -8.76 7.88 -6.21
C LYS A 18 -8.10 7.22 -7.42
N THR A 19 -7.22 7.94 -8.11
CA THR A 19 -6.51 7.39 -9.28
C THR A 19 -5.34 6.50 -8.88
N LEU A 20 -4.86 6.62 -7.65
CA LEU A 20 -3.71 5.89 -7.13
C LEU A 20 -4.07 4.62 -6.38
N ILE A 21 -5.25 4.57 -5.78
CA ILE A 21 -5.70 3.43 -4.97
C ILE A 21 -5.84 2.19 -5.85
N ALA A 22 -5.14 1.12 -5.47
CA ALA A 22 -5.30 -0.17 -6.11
C ALA A 22 -6.63 -0.81 -5.69
N PRO A 23 -7.42 -1.34 -6.63
CA PRO A 23 -8.61 -2.10 -6.28
C PRO A 23 -8.23 -3.45 -5.67
N SER A 24 -9.14 -4.05 -4.92
CA SER A 24 -9.00 -5.44 -4.53
C SER A 24 -8.99 -6.34 -5.78
N THR A 25 -8.01 -7.22 -5.87
CA THR A 25 -7.83 -8.10 -7.00
C THR A 25 -8.41 -9.49 -6.79
N ASP A 26 -8.92 -9.77 -5.59
CA ASP A 26 -9.40 -11.10 -5.21
C ASP A 26 -10.55 -11.60 -6.08
N HIS A 27 -11.33 -10.68 -6.64
CA HIS A 27 -12.52 -11.00 -7.46
C HIS A 27 -12.40 -10.53 -8.91
N LEU A 28 -11.23 -10.05 -9.31
CA LEU A 28 -10.99 -9.58 -10.67
C LEU A 28 -10.32 -10.66 -11.51
N SER A 29 -10.77 -10.78 -12.78
CA SER A 29 -10.06 -11.60 -13.74
C SER A 29 -8.73 -10.95 -14.14
N ILE A 30 -7.80 -11.75 -14.64
CA ILE A 30 -6.51 -11.27 -15.14
C ILE A 30 -6.73 -10.22 -16.24
N GLU A 31 -7.69 -10.45 -17.13
CA GLU A 31 -8.04 -9.53 -18.21
C GLU A 31 -8.51 -8.16 -17.67
N ASN A 32 -9.37 -8.16 -16.65
CA ASN A 32 -9.86 -6.93 -16.02
C ASN A 32 -8.73 -6.17 -15.31
N ILE A 33 -7.81 -6.87 -14.69
CA ILE A 33 -6.63 -6.26 -14.07
C ILE A 33 -5.76 -5.57 -15.13
N GLU A 34 -5.52 -6.21 -16.27
CA GLU A 34 -4.74 -5.62 -17.36
C GLU A 34 -5.41 -4.39 -17.96
N ILE A 35 -6.71 -4.42 -18.16
CA ILE A 35 -7.49 -3.26 -18.64
C ILE A 35 -7.37 -2.11 -17.64
N PHE A 36 -7.53 -2.40 -16.37
CA PHE A 36 -7.41 -1.40 -15.31
C PHE A 36 -6.01 -0.76 -15.28
N ARG A 37 -4.96 -1.55 -15.38
CA ARG A 37 -3.57 -1.08 -15.44
C ARG A 37 -3.32 -0.15 -16.61
N LYS A 38 -3.86 -0.46 -17.77
CA LYS A 38 -3.70 0.38 -18.98
C LYS A 38 -4.37 1.75 -18.83
N ASN A 39 -5.51 1.80 -18.16
CA ASN A 39 -6.32 3.00 -18.05
C ASN A 39 -5.89 3.92 -16.89
N ASN A 40 -5.06 3.41 -15.98
CA ASN A 40 -4.67 4.13 -14.77
C ASN A 40 -3.14 4.09 -14.61
N TYR A 41 -2.46 4.99 -15.30
CA TYR A 41 -0.99 4.97 -15.37
C TYR A 41 -0.33 5.00 -13.98
N TRP A 42 -0.75 5.92 -13.11
CA TRP A 42 -0.16 6.11 -11.78
C TRP A 42 -0.73 5.20 -10.70
N ASN A 43 -1.57 4.25 -11.06
CA ASN A 43 -2.21 3.40 -10.06
C ASN A 43 -1.21 2.47 -9.37
N TYR A 44 -1.34 2.35 -8.07
CA TYR A 44 -0.46 1.54 -7.23
C TYR A 44 -0.53 0.03 -7.54
N LEU A 45 -1.54 -0.41 -8.27
CA LEU A 45 -1.65 -1.79 -8.74
C LEU A 45 -0.40 -2.23 -9.53
N LYS A 46 0.23 -1.31 -10.25
CA LYS A 46 1.47 -1.60 -10.99
C LYS A 46 2.65 -1.90 -10.06
N VAL A 47 2.65 -1.35 -8.86
CA VAL A 47 3.66 -1.65 -7.84
C VAL A 47 3.38 -2.99 -7.18
N LEU A 48 2.12 -3.25 -6.85
CA LEU A 48 1.71 -4.51 -6.23
C LEU A 48 1.87 -5.71 -7.17
N ASN A 49 1.70 -5.48 -8.48
CA ASN A 49 1.80 -6.48 -9.53
C ASN A 49 1.19 -7.84 -9.15
N PRO A 50 -0.11 -7.88 -8.84
CA PRO A 50 -0.75 -9.07 -8.30
C PRO A 50 -0.94 -10.18 -9.32
N VAL A 51 -0.65 -9.91 -10.60
CA VAL A 51 -0.86 -10.86 -11.68
C VAL A 51 0.43 -11.59 -11.97
N GLY A 52 0.50 -12.84 -11.58
CA GLY A 52 1.65 -13.70 -11.81
C GLY A 52 1.88 -14.11 -13.28
N GLN A 53 1.52 -13.27 -14.24
CA GLN A 53 1.74 -13.58 -15.67
C GLN A 53 3.13 -13.25 -16.18
N LEU A 54 3.76 -12.26 -15.57
CA LEU A 54 5.16 -11.97 -15.86
C LEU A 54 6.04 -12.92 -15.07
N LYS A 55 7.19 -13.24 -15.59
CA LYS A 55 8.20 -13.95 -14.82
C LYS A 55 8.46 -13.15 -13.56
N GLU A 56 8.53 -13.79 -12.41
CA GLU A 56 8.65 -13.15 -11.11
C GLU A 56 9.72 -12.04 -11.08
N LYS A 57 10.87 -12.29 -11.70
CA LYS A 57 11.97 -11.34 -11.80
C LYS A 57 11.59 -10.08 -12.57
N ASP A 58 10.85 -10.21 -13.67
CA ASP A 58 10.42 -9.08 -14.50
C ASP A 58 9.35 -8.26 -13.78
N SER A 59 8.46 -8.92 -13.05
CA SER A 59 7.43 -8.29 -12.24
C SER A 59 7.99 -7.40 -11.14
N LEU A 60 8.99 -7.88 -10.42
CA LEU A 60 9.64 -7.11 -9.34
C LEU A 60 10.40 -5.92 -9.90
N THR A 61 11.04 -6.07 -11.04
CA THR A 61 11.77 -4.98 -11.72
C THR A 61 10.79 -3.89 -12.15
N GLU A 62 9.71 -4.25 -12.81
CA GLU A 62 8.67 -3.29 -13.22
C GLU A 62 8.06 -2.56 -12.03
N ALA A 63 7.72 -3.28 -10.97
CA ALA A 63 7.16 -2.69 -9.76
C ALA A 63 8.10 -1.65 -9.14
N ARG A 64 9.39 -1.98 -9.06
CA ARG A 64 10.40 -1.07 -8.53
C ARG A 64 10.57 0.17 -9.42
N GLU A 65 10.65 -0.03 -10.72
CA GLU A 65 10.80 1.08 -11.67
C GLU A 65 9.60 2.01 -11.61
N HIS A 66 8.39 1.47 -11.59
CA HIS A 66 7.18 2.26 -11.49
C HIS A 66 7.10 3.03 -10.15
N PHE A 67 7.44 2.38 -9.05
CA PHE A 67 7.49 3.03 -7.74
C PHE A 67 8.50 4.20 -7.72
N ASN A 68 9.67 4.00 -8.30
CA ASN A 68 10.67 5.06 -8.41
C ASN A 68 10.19 6.21 -9.31
N GLU A 69 9.53 5.89 -10.41
CA GLU A 69 8.92 6.88 -11.29
C GLU A 69 7.85 7.71 -10.58
N MET A 70 7.02 7.08 -9.77
CA MET A 70 6.03 7.78 -8.94
C MET A 70 6.70 8.76 -7.98
N LYS A 71 7.80 8.40 -7.36
CA LYS A 71 8.55 9.28 -6.46
C LYS A 71 9.21 10.43 -7.24
N ASP A 72 9.84 10.12 -8.37
CA ASP A 72 10.57 11.11 -9.17
C ASP A 72 9.64 12.17 -9.78
N ASN A 73 8.40 11.84 -10.01
CA ASN A 73 7.37 12.73 -10.53
C ASN A 73 6.47 13.35 -9.45
N ASP A 74 6.83 13.21 -8.18
CA ASP A 74 6.05 13.72 -7.05
C ASP A 74 4.59 13.26 -7.02
N VAL A 75 4.31 12.09 -7.57
CA VAL A 75 2.99 11.44 -7.48
C VAL A 75 2.74 10.96 -6.06
N ILE A 76 3.78 10.41 -5.46
CA ILE A 76 3.85 10.07 -4.05
C ILE A 76 5.05 10.78 -3.43
N LYS A 77 4.93 11.12 -2.17
CA LYS A 77 5.98 11.82 -1.45
C LYS A 77 6.09 11.33 -0.01
N LYS A 78 7.33 11.20 0.44
CA LYS A 78 7.62 10.86 1.83
C LYS A 78 7.42 12.09 2.72
N ASP A 79 6.69 11.94 3.81
CA ASP A 79 6.50 13.00 4.78
C ASP A 79 7.83 13.38 5.43
N SER A 80 8.06 14.68 5.60
CA SER A 80 9.30 15.21 6.19
C SER A 80 9.40 14.99 7.69
N GLU A 81 8.28 14.82 8.35
CA GLU A 81 8.18 14.63 9.80
C GLU A 81 7.82 13.21 10.16
N LEU A 82 8.18 12.80 11.36
CA LEU A 82 7.75 11.54 11.96
C LEU A 82 6.31 11.68 12.42
N ASN A 83 5.44 10.82 11.95
CA ASN A 83 4.02 10.84 12.26
C ASN A 83 3.49 9.45 12.62
N PHE A 84 2.46 9.43 13.43
CA PHE A 84 1.48 8.35 13.47
C PHE A 84 0.39 8.67 12.46
N TYR A 85 -0.25 7.64 11.89
CA TYR A 85 -1.28 7.83 10.88
C TYR A 85 -2.59 7.21 11.32
N ILE A 86 -3.66 7.92 11.05
CA ILE A 86 -5.01 7.39 11.26
C ILE A 86 -5.63 7.16 9.89
N TYR A 87 -6.18 5.97 9.66
CA TYR A 87 -6.97 5.71 8.48
C TYR A 87 -8.43 5.52 8.86
N GLN A 88 -9.32 5.91 7.96
CA GLN A 88 -10.75 5.71 8.11
C GLN A 88 -11.28 4.99 6.88
N ILE A 89 -12.01 3.92 7.12
CA ILE A 89 -12.71 3.17 6.07
C ILE A 89 -14.19 3.38 6.28
N GLU A 90 -14.89 3.82 5.25
CA GLU A 90 -16.34 4.02 5.26
C GLU A 90 -17.00 3.08 4.26
N LEU A 91 -18.02 2.36 4.70
CA LEU A 91 -18.85 1.51 3.86
C LEU A 91 -20.31 1.68 4.29
N GLY A 92 -21.08 2.43 3.50
CA GLY A 92 -22.42 2.83 3.90
C GLY A 92 -22.40 3.62 5.21
N ASP A 93 -23.17 3.18 6.19
CA ASP A 93 -23.22 3.80 7.51
C ASP A 93 -22.12 3.32 8.46
N HIS A 94 -21.32 2.35 8.03
CA HIS A 94 -20.25 1.79 8.84
C HIS A 94 -18.96 2.58 8.65
N LYS A 95 -18.35 2.98 9.77
CA LYS A 95 -17.04 3.64 9.80
C LYS A 95 -16.09 2.83 10.68
N GLN A 96 -14.90 2.59 10.15
CA GLN A 96 -13.82 1.94 10.89
C GLN A 96 -12.60 2.85 10.90
N LEU A 97 -12.07 3.09 12.10
CA LEU A 97 -10.81 3.83 12.28
C LEU A 97 -9.68 2.86 12.57
N GLY A 98 -8.56 3.10 11.96
CA GLY A 98 -7.33 2.35 12.21
C GLY A 98 -6.16 3.27 12.49
N PHE A 99 -5.13 2.70 13.07
CA PHE A 99 -3.93 3.40 13.50
C PHE A 99 -2.70 2.70 12.93
N LEU A 100 -1.80 3.48 12.32
CA LEU A 100 -0.56 2.99 11.73
C LEU A 100 0.64 3.50 12.50
N SER A 101 1.52 2.59 12.90
CA SER A 101 2.78 2.88 13.57
C SER A 101 3.81 1.80 13.23
N LEU A 102 5.06 2.06 13.55
CA LEU A 102 6.05 0.99 13.65
C LEU A 102 5.87 0.27 15.00
N ALA A 103 6.17 -1.01 15.01
CA ALA A 103 6.16 -1.83 16.21
C ALA A 103 7.40 -2.72 16.24
N SER A 104 7.81 -3.11 17.44
CA SER A 104 8.98 -3.96 17.61
C SER A 104 8.69 -5.39 17.13
N VAL A 105 9.56 -5.92 16.27
CA VAL A 105 9.51 -7.34 15.87
C VAL A 105 9.63 -8.26 17.07
N SER A 106 10.46 -7.90 18.06
CA SER A 106 10.61 -8.71 19.27
C SER A 106 9.33 -8.81 20.08
N ASP A 107 8.44 -7.82 20.01
CA ASP A 107 7.14 -7.87 20.68
C ASP A 107 6.20 -8.90 20.04
N PHE A 108 6.34 -9.16 18.74
CA PHE A 108 5.69 -10.29 18.09
C PHE A 108 6.28 -11.63 18.55
N GLU A 109 7.59 -11.73 18.59
CA GLU A 109 8.29 -12.96 19.03
C GLU A 109 7.96 -13.32 20.48
N LYS A 110 7.82 -12.32 21.35
CA LYS A 110 7.44 -12.48 22.75
C LYS A 110 5.94 -12.62 22.99
N ASN A 111 5.16 -12.62 21.91
CA ASN A 111 3.69 -12.73 21.97
C ASN A 111 2.99 -11.57 22.71
N ILE A 112 3.67 -10.44 22.81
CA ILE A 112 3.10 -9.19 23.34
C ILE A 112 2.13 -8.59 22.32
N ILE A 113 2.53 -8.56 21.04
CA ILE A 113 1.66 -8.25 19.92
C ILE A 113 1.14 -9.57 19.36
N LYS A 114 -0.19 -9.67 19.25
CA LYS A 114 -0.85 -10.86 18.70
C LYS A 114 -1.36 -10.55 17.31
N PRO A 115 -1.02 -11.36 16.30
CA PRO A 115 -1.56 -11.16 14.96
C PRO A 115 -3.07 -11.39 14.97
N HIS A 116 -3.78 -10.58 14.18
CA HIS A 116 -5.23 -10.71 13.99
C HIS A 116 -5.57 -11.98 13.22
N GLU A 117 -4.75 -12.30 12.24
CA GLU A 117 -4.90 -13.50 11.41
C GLU A 117 -3.71 -14.43 11.59
N LYS A 118 -3.96 -15.71 11.37
CA LYS A 118 -2.85 -16.70 11.33
C LYS A 118 -2.03 -16.45 10.07
N ILE A 119 -0.76 -16.31 10.29
CA ILE A 119 0.22 -16.16 9.22
C ILE A 119 0.66 -17.53 8.75
#